data_0795d5cc44cb1f32da98e628e6263608
#
_entry.id   0795d5cc44cb1f32da98e628e6263608
#
_cell.length_a   1.000
_cell.length_b   1.000
_cell.length_c   1.000
_cell.angle_alpha   90.00
_cell.angle_beta   90.00
_cell.angle_gamma   90.00
#
_symmetry.space_group_name_H-M   'P 1'
#
loop_
_entity.id
_entity.type
_entity.pdbx_description
1 polymer ?
#
loop_
_entity_poly.entity_id
_entity_poly.type
_entity_poly.pdbx_seq_one_letter_code
_entity_poly.pdbx_strand_id
1 'polypeptide(L)'
;MDRALPAVELRVPTEEDAMNWHRVFNDPDVMEFHGGAPAEISAYEELTARQRRHHAERGFCLFTLLDPADGAVLGFTGAQPWPWDWGPAGEIEIGWRLGRAYWGKGYATAAAQAALASVRAAGIRHVVSLVDARNERSIAVTRRLGMRRAETVITPLGKRTAYCHRLDV
;
A
#
# COMPACT_ATOMS: atom_id res chain seq x y z
N MET A 1 6.00 12.92 22.86
CA MET A 1 4.64 13.31 22.43
C MET A 1 4.35 12.66 21.09
N ASP A 2 3.33 11.85 21.03
CA ASP A 2 2.87 11.34 19.74
C ASP A 2 2.33 12.49 18.90
N ARG A 3 2.96 12.70 17.76
CA ARG A 3 2.48 13.69 16.80
C ARG A 3 1.14 13.22 16.27
N ALA A 4 0.12 14.06 16.31
CA ALA A 4 -1.18 13.76 15.72
C ALA A 4 -1.03 13.38 14.24
N LEU A 5 -1.69 12.30 13.81
CA LEU A 5 -1.67 11.87 12.42
C LEU A 5 -2.47 12.84 11.54
N PRO A 6 -2.04 13.08 10.31
CA PRO A 6 -2.77 13.94 9.38
C PRO A 6 -4.12 13.33 8.99
N ALA A 7 -5.07 14.18 8.63
CA ALA A 7 -6.31 13.76 8.02
C ALA A 7 -6.05 13.20 6.62
N VAL A 8 -6.75 12.14 6.26
CA VAL A 8 -6.65 11.51 4.94
C VAL A 8 -8.04 11.13 4.43
N GLU A 9 -8.16 11.01 3.12
CA GLU A 9 -9.34 10.51 2.43
C GLU A 9 -8.95 9.37 1.50
N LEU A 10 -9.75 8.31 1.49
CA LEU A 10 -9.58 7.17 0.60
C LEU A 10 -10.71 7.15 -0.43
N ARG A 11 -10.35 6.92 -1.68
CA ARG A 11 -11.28 6.85 -2.80
C ARG A 11 -10.99 5.61 -3.65
N VAL A 12 -12.04 4.92 -4.09
CA VAL A 12 -11.87 3.87 -5.11
C VAL A 12 -11.24 4.50 -6.34
N PRO A 13 -10.16 3.91 -6.92
CA PRO A 13 -9.46 4.53 -8.04
C PRO A 13 -10.37 4.76 -9.24
N THR A 14 -10.32 5.96 -9.79
CA THR A 14 -10.96 6.31 -11.05
C THR A 14 -10.06 6.00 -12.25
N GLU A 15 -10.58 6.11 -13.48
CA GLU A 15 -9.74 5.98 -14.67
C GLU A 15 -8.64 7.04 -14.71
N GLU A 16 -8.93 8.26 -14.27
CA GLU A 16 -7.95 9.35 -14.18
C GLU A 16 -6.83 9.05 -13.16
N ASP A 17 -7.09 8.22 -12.18
CA ASP A 17 -6.11 7.88 -11.15
C ASP A 17 -4.91 7.08 -11.71
N ALA A 18 -5.04 6.44 -12.85
CA ALA A 18 -3.89 5.85 -13.52
C ALA A 18 -2.82 6.91 -13.83
N MET A 19 -3.23 8.06 -14.36
CA MET A 19 -2.34 9.18 -14.62
C MET A 19 -1.86 9.85 -13.33
N ASN A 20 -2.73 10.00 -12.35
CA ASN A 20 -2.38 10.56 -11.05
C ASN A 20 -1.31 9.70 -10.34
N TRP A 21 -1.49 8.39 -10.31
CA TRP A 21 -0.50 7.47 -9.73
C TRP A 21 0.81 7.47 -10.52
N HIS A 22 0.74 7.44 -11.84
CA HIS A 22 1.92 7.53 -12.70
C HIS A 22 2.75 8.76 -12.36
N ARG A 23 2.11 9.92 -12.23
CA ARG A 23 2.78 11.18 -11.91
C ARG A 23 3.40 11.18 -10.53
N VAL A 24 2.66 10.72 -9.52
CA VAL A 24 3.09 10.72 -8.11
C VAL A 24 4.23 9.73 -7.88
N PHE A 25 4.24 8.60 -8.59
CA PHE A 25 5.25 7.55 -8.44
C PHE A 25 6.38 7.62 -9.48
N ASN A 26 6.39 8.63 -10.33
CA ASN A 26 7.43 8.81 -11.35
C ASN A 26 8.72 9.38 -10.74
N ASP A 27 9.31 8.63 -9.83
CA ASP A 27 10.50 8.98 -9.07
C ASP A 27 11.25 7.67 -8.74
N PRO A 28 12.53 7.53 -9.12
CA PRO A 28 13.31 6.33 -8.81
C PRO A 28 13.36 6.00 -7.31
N ASP A 29 13.37 7.02 -6.44
CA ASP A 29 13.42 6.80 -5.00
C ASP A 29 12.10 6.20 -4.47
N VAL A 30 10.96 6.61 -5.03
CA VAL A 30 9.65 6.01 -4.72
C VAL A 30 9.61 4.55 -5.14
N MET A 31 10.20 4.24 -6.30
CA MET A 31 10.15 2.90 -6.89
C MET A 31 11.31 1.99 -6.49
N GLU A 32 12.20 2.43 -5.62
CA GLU A 32 13.40 1.67 -5.21
C GLU A 32 13.08 0.23 -4.77
N PHE A 33 11.98 0.05 -4.00
CA PHE A 33 11.53 -1.26 -3.51
C PHE A 33 10.32 -1.81 -4.29
N HIS A 34 9.99 -1.20 -5.42
CA HIS A 34 8.79 -1.50 -6.23
C HIS A 34 9.14 -1.67 -7.71
N GLY A 35 10.11 -2.52 -8.00
CA GLY A 35 10.61 -2.76 -9.35
C GLY A 35 11.87 -2.00 -9.70
N GLY A 36 12.29 -1.03 -8.91
CA GLY A 36 13.56 -0.30 -9.03
C GLY A 36 13.57 0.85 -10.03
N ALA A 37 12.51 1.02 -10.82
CA ALA A 37 12.39 2.10 -11.80
C ALA A 37 10.92 2.54 -11.93
N PRO A 38 10.66 3.79 -12.34
CA PRO A 38 9.31 4.24 -12.67
C PRO A 38 8.65 3.33 -13.71
N ALA A 39 7.37 3.04 -13.50
CA ALA A 39 6.58 2.20 -14.39
C ALA A 39 5.89 3.03 -15.49
N GLU A 40 5.57 2.37 -16.60
CA GLU A 40 4.78 2.96 -17.69
C GLU A 40 3.34 3.20 -17.23
N ILE A 41 2.67 4.15 -17.89
CA ILE A 41 1.27 4.48 -17.58
C ILE A 41 0.35 3.26 -17.71
N SER A 42 0.60 2.38 -18.67
CA SER A 42 -0.19 1.15 -18.87
C SER A 42 -0.22 0.25 -17.64
N ALA A 43 0.86 0.19 -16.86
CA ALA A 43 0.89 -0.57 -15.62
C ALA A 43 -0.10 -0.02 -14.59
N TYR A 44 -0.25 1.30 -14.51
CA TYR A 44 -1.22 1.93 -13.62
C TYR A 44 -2.65 1.85 -14.14
N GLU A 45 -2.85 1.85 -15.45
CA GLU A 45 -4.17 1.60 -16.06
C GLU A 45 -4.67 0.21 -15.68
N GLU A 46 -3.84 -0.81 -15.80
CA GLU A 46 -4.16 -2.18 -15.39
C GLU A 46 -4.37 -2.29 -13.87
N LEU A 47 -3.50 -1.68 -13.09
CA LEU A 47 -3.57 -1.73 -11.63
C LEU A 47 -4.84 -1.08 -11.11
N THR A 48 -5.17 0.14 -11.55
CA THR A 48 -6.37 0.84 -11.09
C THR A 48 -7.65 0.13 -11.52
N ALA A 49 -7.69 -0.43 -12.73
CA ALA A 49 -8.83 -1.23 -13.19
C ALA A 49 -9.02 -2.49 -12.33
N ARG A 50 -7.93 -3.17 -11.98
CA ARG A 50 -7.97 -4.34 -11.09
C ARG A 50 -8.47 -3.96 -9.71
N GLN A 51 -8.08 -2.82 -9.18
CA GLN A 51 -8.53 -2.35 -7.86
C GLN A 51 -10.03 -2.00 -7.86
N ARG A 52 -10.56 -1.42 -8.92
CA ARG A 52 -12.01 -1.23 -9.06
C ARG A 52 -12.77 -2.55 -9.00
N ARG A 53 -12.27 -3.59 -9.67
CA ARG A 53 -12.86 -4.93 -9.60
C ARG A 53 -12.76 -5.52 -8.19
N HIS A 54 -11.62 -5.41 -7.53
CA HIS A 54 -11.47 -5.87 -6.13
C HIS A 54 -12.48 -5.21 -5.22
N HIS A 55 -12.66 -3.90 -5.33
CA HIS A 55 -13.62 -3.18 -4.50
C HIS A 55 -15.06 -3.66 -4.77
N ALA A 56 -15.44 -3.82 -6.03
CA ALA A 56 -16.77 -4.29 -6.40
C ALA A 56 -17.06 -5.70 -5.89
N GLU A 57 -16.06 -6.58 -5.89
CA GLU A 57 -16.21 -7.98 -5.49
C GLU A 57 -16.03 -8.22 -3.99
N ARG A 58 -15.19 -7.43 -3.32
CA ARG A 58 -14.70 -7.70 -1.95
C ARG A 58 -15.00 -6.60 -0.94
N GLY A 59 -15.32 -5.39 -1.39
CA GLY A 59 -15.56 -4.24 -0.51
C GLY A 59 -14.29 -3.51 -0.07
N PHE A 60 -13.12 -3.91 -0.55
CA PHE A 60 -11.84 -3.23 -0.32
C PHE A 60 -10.93 -3.34 -1.54
N CYS A 61 -9.95 -2.49 -1.61
CA CYS A 61 -8.94 -2.45 -2.68
C CYS A 61 -7.74 -1.60 -2.23
N LEU A 62 -6.78 -1.41 -3.13
CA LEU A 62 -5.83 -0.30 -3.00
C LEU A 62 -6.57 0.98 -3.41
N PHE A 63 -6.83 1.83 -2.45
CA PHE A 63 -7.52 3.10 -2.65
C PHE A 63 -6.56 4.20 -3.08
N THR A 64 -7.04 5.14 -3.87
CA THR A 64 -6.34 6.41 -4.05
C THR A 64 -6.39 7.19 -2.73
N LEU A 65 -5.22 7.61 -2.27
CA LEU A 65 -5.03 8.38 -1.05
C LEU A 65 -4.99 9.87 -1.37
N LEU A 66 -5.87 10.62 -0.73
CA LEU A 66 -6.03 12.05 -0.95
C LEU A 66 -5.78 12.85 0.32
N ASP A 67 -5.26 14.07 0.15
CA ASP A 67 -5.34 15.10 1.17
C ASP A 67 -6.73 15.75 1.10
N PRO A 68 -7.55 15.67 2.16
CA PRO A 68 -8.90 16.25 2.12
C PRO A 68 -8.92 17.79 2.06
N ALA A 69 -7.82 18.45 2.39
CA ALA A 69 -7.73 19.91 2.38
C ALA A 69 -7.75 20.50 0.97
N ASP A 70 -7.09 19.84 0.01
CA ASP A 70 -6.92 20.35 -1.36
C ASP A 70 -7.25 19.31 -2.45
N GLY A 71 -7.55 18.07 -2.06
CA GLY A 71 -7.82 16.98 -2.98
C GLY A 71 -6.58 16.44 -3.70
N ALA A 72 -5.38 16.80 -3.24
CA ALA A 72 -4.15 16.30 -3.85
C ALA A 72 -4.03 14.78 -3.71
N VAL A 73 -3.62 14.11 -4.79
CA VAL A 73 -3.31 12.69 -4.77
C VAL A 73 -1.93 12.48 -4.17
N LEU A 74 -1.88 11.80 -3.02
CA LEU A 74 -0.66 11.54 -2.26
C LEU A 74 -0.01 10.21 -2.64
N GLY A 75 -0.82 9.26 -3.12
CA GLY A 75 -0.43 7.91 -3.44
C GLY A 75 -1.59 6.94 -3.35
N PHE A 76 -1.32 5.73 -2.88
CA PHE A 76 -2.35 4.74 -2.60
C PHE A 76 -2.13 4.04 -1.26
N THR A 77 -3.19 3.48 -0.73
CA THR A 77 -3.17 2.54 0.40
C THR A 77 -4.39 1.64 0.35
N GLY A 78 -4.28 0.47 0.90
CA GLY A 78 -5.39 -0.46 0.99
C GLY A 78 -4.94 -1.90 1.09
N ALA A 79 -5.86 -2.79 0.74
CA ALA A 79 -5.60 -4.21 0.79
C ALA A 79 -6.06 -4.89 -0.49
N GLN A 80 -5.41 -5.98 -0.81
CA GLN A 80 -5.76 -6.83 -1.96
C GLN A 80 -5.32 -8.27 -1.69
N PRO A 81 -5.90 -9.26 -2.40
CA PRO A 81 -5.34 -10.59 -2.40
C PRO A 81 -3.91 -10.58 -2.88
N TRP A 82 -3.02 -11.27 -2.18
CA TRP A 82 -1.63 -11.41 -2.63
C TRP A 82 -1.60 -11.99 -4.04
N PRO A 83 -1.01 -11.30 -5.03
CA PRO A 83 -1.23 -11.64 -6.44
C PRO A 83 -0.31 -12.74 -6.98
N TRP A 84 0.62 -13.26 -6.16
CA TRP A 84 1.61 -14.23 -6.61
C TRP A 84 1.47 -15.57 -5.90
N ASP A 85 2.10 -16.60 -6.47
CA ASP A 85 2.14 -17.96 -5.94
C ASP A 85 3.33 -18.24 -5.00
N TRP A 86 4.07 -17.22 -4.65
CA TRP A 86 5.18 -17.23 -3.68
C TRP A 86 4.89 -16.26 -2.53
N GLY A 87 5.67 -16.36 -1.45
CA GLY A 87 5.45 -15.51 -0.28
C GLY A 87 4.13 -15.85 0.42
N PRO A 88 3.36 -14.85 0.88
CA PRO A 88 2.11 -15.10 1.61
C PRO A 88 0.93 -15.43 0.67
N ALA A 89 1.12 -16.42 -0.19
CA ALA A 89 0.09 -16.85 -1.15
C ALA A 89 -1.22 -17.19 -0.47
N GLY A 90 -2.33 -16.75 -1.06
CA GLY A 90 -3.69 -16.99 -0.53
C GLY A 90 -4.11 -16.02 0.57
N GLU A 91 -3.27 -15.09 0.97
CA GLU A 91 -3.57 -14.13 2.04
C GLU A 91 -3.91 -12.75 1.49
N ILE A 92 -4.46 -11.89 2.34
CA ILE A 92 -4.77 -10.50 2.02
C ILE A 92 -3.60 -9.64 2.50
N GLU A 93 -2.97 -8.93 1.57
CA GLU A 93 -1.92 -7.97 1.93
C GLU A 93 -2.50 -6.58 2.14
N ILE A 94 -1.95 -5.86 3.12
CA ILE A 94 -2.11 -4.42 3.25
C ILE A 94 -0.84 -3.74 2.75
N GLY A 95 -1.01 -2.67 1.97
CA GLY A 95 0.10 -1.95 1.40
C GLY A 95 -0.14 -0.45 1.31
N TRP A 96 0.93 0.27 1.06
CA TRP A 96 0.94 1.72 0.88
C TRP A 96 2.11 2.13 0.00
N ARG A 97 1.90 3.19 -0.78
CA ARG A 97 2.94 3.85 -1.57
C ARG A 97 2.60 5.32 -1.68
N LEU A 98 3.55 6.19 -1.33
CA LEU A 98 3.35 7.63 -1.35
C LEU A 98 4.38 8.30 -2.26
N GLY A 99 3.97 9.39 -2.87
CA GLY A 99 4.90 10.30 -3.53
C GLY A 99 5.94 10.84 -2.53
N ARG A 100 7.15 11.08 -3.02
CA ARG A 100 8.29 11.47 -2.19
C ARG A 100 8.03 12.72 -1.35
N ALA A 101 7.32 13.71 -1.90
CA ALA A 101 7.00 14.96 -1.21
C ALA A 101 6.17 14.76 0.07
N TYR A 102 5.54 13.61 0.22
CA TYR A 102 4.62 13.30 1.32
C TYR A 102 5.21 12.38 2.39
N TRP A 103 6.48 11.99 2.23
CA TRP A 103 7.16 11.14 3.20
C TRP A 103 7.44 11.87 4.53
N GLY A 104 7.50 11.11 5.61
CA GLY A 104 7.90 11.63 6.93
C GLY A 104 6.86 12.49 7.63
N LYS A 105 5.63 12.51 7.16
CA LYS A 105 4.54 13.36 7.67
C LYS A 105 3.42 12.60 8.36
N GLY A 106 3.52 11.27 8.44
CA GLY A 106 2.51 10.40 9.07
C GLY A 106 1.38 9.95 8.15
N TYR A 107 1.37 10.32 6.89
CA TYR A 107 0.32 9.95 5.94
C TYR A 107 0.20 8.44 5.74
N ALA A 108 1.31 7.71 5.62
CA ALA A 108 1.26 6.27 5.40
C ALA A 108 0.60 5.55 6.59
N THR A 109 0.91 5.93 7.80
CA THR A 109 0.31 5.35 9.01
C THR A 109 -1.18 5.69 9.09
N ALA A 110 -1.56 6.96 8.92
CA ALA A 110 -2.96 7.38 8.92
C ALA A 110 -3.79 6.65 7.85
N ALA A 111 -3.23 6.57 6.65
CA ALA A 111 -3.87 5.92 5.52
C ALA A 111 -4.05 4.42 5.74
N ALA A 112 -3.01 3.74 6.22
CA ALA A 112 -3.08 2.30 6.50
C ALA A 112 -4.08 1.97 7.63
N GLN A 113 -4.19 2.82 8.64
CA GLN A 113 -5.23 2.66 9.68
C GLN A 113 -6.64 2.78 9.09
N ALA A 114 -6.87 3.75 8.20
CA ALA A 114 -8.15 3.90 7.51
C ALA A 114 -8.45 2.69 6.61
N ALA A 115 -7.43 2.18 5.91
CA ALA A 115 -7.56 0.98 5.09
C ALA A 115 -7.88 -0.27 5.92
N LEU A 116 -7.29 -0.43 7.09
CA LEU A 116 -7.63 -1.52 8.02
C LEU A 116 -9.09 -1.48 8.46
N ALA A 117 -9.66 -0.30 8.64
CA ALA A 117 -11.08 -0.17 8.96
C ALA A 117 -11.97 -0.73 7.85
N SER A 118 -11.63 -0.48 6.57
CA SER A 118 -12.38 -1.04 5.43
C SER A 118 -12.23 -2.55 5.34
N VAL A 119 -11.07 -3.09 5.64
CA VAL A 119 -10.79 -4.52 5.66
C VAL A 119 -11.62 -5.22 6.75
N ARG A 120 -11.66 -4.65 7.95
CA ARG A 120 -12.53 -5.15 9.04
C ARG A 120 -14.00 -5.15 8.66
N ALA A 121 -14.46 -4.05 8.06
CA ALA A 121 -15.85 -3.91 7.60
C ALA A 121 -16.22 -4.98 6.56
N ALA A 122 -15.27 -5.44 5.76
CA ALA A 122 -15.46 -6.53 4.81
C ALA A 122 -15.35 -7.93 5.42
N GLY A 123 -15.16 -8.03 6.74
CA GLY A 123 -15.12 -9.32 7.45
C GLY A 123 -13.77 -10.04 7.42
N ILE A 124 -12.73 -9.40 6.94
CA ILE A 124 -11.37 -9.95 6.96
C ILE A 124 -10.82 -9.88 8.39
N ARG A 125 -10.22 -10.98 8.85
CA ARG A 125 -9.71 -11.13 10.22
C ARG A 125 -8.21 -11.13 10.32
N HIS A 126 -7.50 -11.19 9.21
CA HIS A 126 -6.05 -11.29 9.19
C HIS A 126 -5.50 -10.65 7.92
N VAL A 127 -4.43 -9.87 8.06
CA VAL A 127 -3.70 -9.26 6.94
C VAL A 127 -2.21 -9.47 7.10
N VAL A 128 -1.52 -9.43 5.97
CA VAL A 128 -0.06 -9.48 5.90
C VAL A 128 0.49 -8.22 5.21
N SER A 129 1.75 -7.93 5.42
CA SER A 129 2.50 -6.94 4.64
C SER A 129 3.91 -7.46 4.40
N LEU A 130 4.26 -7.65 3.14
CA LEU A 130 5.60 -8.07 2.75
C LEU A 130 6.42 -6.83 2.43
N VAL A 131 7.49 -6.60 3.18
CA VAL A 131 8.32 -5.40 3.08
C VAL A 131 9.78 -5.78 2.86
N ASP A 132 10.43 -5.18 1.86
CA ASP A 132 11.88 -5.34 1.65
C ASP A 132 12.63 -4.99 2.95
N ALA A 133 13.59 -5.83 3.34
CA ALA A 133 14.32 -5.69 4.59
C ALA A 133 15.07 -4.35 4.71
N ARG A 134 15.35 -3.68 3.59
CA ARG A 134 16.03 -2.38 3.54
C ARG A 134 15.06 -1.19 3.58
N ASN A 135 13.77 -1.44 3.42
CA ASN A 135 12.75 -0.38 3.41
C ASN A 135 12.35 0.01 4.83
N GLU A 136 13.23 0.77 5.49
CA GLU A 136 13.08 1.15 6.90
C GLU A 136 11.82 1.99 7.14
N ARG A 137 11.43 2.84 6.18
CA ARG A 137 10.21 3.65 6.29
C ARG A 137 8.96 2.78 6.39
N SER A 138 8.81 1.80 5.51
CA SER A 138 7.66 0.88 5.54
C SER A 138 7.70 -0.04 6.76
N ILE A 139 8.87 -0.50 7.19
CA ILE A 139 9.03 -1.27 8.42
C ILE A 139 8.55 -0.45 9.63
N ALA A 140 8.86 0.84 9.68
CA ALA A 140 8.38 1.71 10.75
C ALA A 140 6.85 1.83 10.75
N VAL A 141 6.22 1.89 9.58
CA VAL A 141 4.75 1.88 9.47
C VAL A 141 4.17 0.57 10.00
N THR A 142 4.74 -0.58 9.67
CA THR A 142 4.25 -1.87 10.20
C THR A 142 4.29 -1.91 11.73
N ARG A 143 5.32 -1.36 12.34
CA ARG A 143 5.40 -1.25 13.82
C ARG A 143 4.30 -0.38 14.39
N ARG A 144 4.06 0.79 13.77
CA ARG A 144 3.01 1.71 14.23
C ARG A 144 1.60 1.12 14.09
N LEU A 145 1.41 0.23 13.14
CA LEU A 145 0.16 -0.52 12.98
C LEU A 145 0.00 -1.67 13.97
N GLY A 146 1.04 -2.01 14.72
CA GLY A 146 1.03 -3.14 15.65
C GLY A 146 1.26 -4.50 14.96
N MET A 147 1.78 -4.51 13.74
CA MET A 147 2.13 -5.75 13.05
C MET A 147 3.36 -6.41 13.66
N ARG A 148 3.35 -7.74 13.75
CA ARG A 148 4.54 -8.50 14.15
C ARG A 148 5.29 -9.02 12.93
N ARG A 149 6.61 -8.96 12.99
CA ARG A 149 7.44 -9.63 11.98
C ARG A 149 7.35 -11.14 12.20
N ALA A 150 7.04 -11.87 11.13
CA ALA A 150 6.88 -13.32 11.17
C ALA A 150 7.91 -14.01 10.27
N GLU A 151 7.61 -14.21 8.98
CA GLU A 151 8.50 -14.96 8.10
C GLU A 151 9.51 -14.05 7.40
N THR A 152 10.67 -14.62 7.09
CA THR A 152 11.63 -14.04 6.15
C THR A 152 11.43 -14.73 4.79
N VAL A 153 11.31 -13.93 3.74
CA VAL A 153 11.06 -14.39 2.37
C VAL A 153 12.18 -13.91 1.47
N ILE A 154 12.66 -14.78 0.61
CA ILE A 154 13.58 -14.40 -0.47
C ILE A 154 12.74 -14.24 -1.74
N THR A 155 12.71 -13.03 -2.28
CA THR A 155 11.89 -12.74 -3.47
C THR A 155 12.47 -13.45 -4.71
N PRO A 156 11.63 -14.01 -5.60
CA PRO A 156 12.11 -14.69 -6.81
C PRO A 156 12.91 -13.78 -7.75
N LEU A 157 12.43 -12.56 -7.93
CA LEU A 157 13.13 -11.54 -8.73
C LEU A 157 14.10 -10.76 -7.86
N GLY A 158 15.37 -10.72 -8.30
CA GLY A 158 16.42 -9.99 -7.61
C GLY A 158 16.90 -10.64 -6.31
N LYS A 159 16.32 -11.75 -5.88
CA LYS A 159 16.70 -12.52 -4.67
C LYS A 159 16.91 -11.60 -3.46
N ARG A 160 15.95 -10.74 -3.18
CA ARG A 160 16.00 -9.80 -2.07
C ARG A 160 15.36 -10.41 -0.83
N THR A 161 15.90 -10.07 0.33
CA THR A 161 15.30 -10.42 1.61
C THR A 161 14.12 -9.48 1.88
N ALA A 162 12.97 -10.05 2.19
CA ALA A 162 11.79 -9.34 2.63
C ALA A 162 11.23 -9.96 3.92
N TYR A 163 10.57 -9.16 4.72
CA TYR A 163 9.91 -9.61 5.94
C TYR A 163 8.41 -9.59 5.76
N CYS A 164 7.78 -10.73 6.04
CA CYS A 164 6.33 -10.81 6.12
C CYS A 164 5.88 -10.40 7.52
N HIS A 165 5.10 -9.35 7.59
CA HIS A 165 4.49 -8.86 8.84
C HIS A 165 3.04 -9.30 8.87
N ARG A 166 2.52 -9.61 10.07
CA ARG A 166 1.18 -10.16 10.27
C ARG A 166 0.42 -9.37 11.31
N LEU A 167 -0.88 -9.24 11.10
CA LEU A 167 -1.79 -8.57 12.01
C LEU A 167 -3.16 -9.23 11.99
N ASP A 168 -3.68 -9.56 13.16
CA ASP A 168 -5.08 -9.90 13.33
C ASP A 168 -5.91 -8.62 13.46
N VAL A 169 -7.00 -8.53 12.73
CA VAL A 169 -7.81 -7.31 12.61
C VAL A 169 -9.24 -7.49 13.07
#